data_de137fa9f3beaed1aad4c44e5c08585a
#
_entry.id   de137fa9f3beaed1aad4c44e5c08585a
#
_cell.length_a   1.000
_cell.length_b   1.000
_cell.length_c   1.000
_cell.angle_alpha   90.00
_cell.angle_beta   90.00
_cell.angle_gamma   90.00
#
_symmetry.space_group_name_H-M   'P 1'
#
loop_
_entity.id
_entity.type
_entity.pdbx_description
1 polymer ?
#
loop_
_entity_poly.entity_id
_entity_poly.type
_entity_poly.pdbx_seq_one_letter_code
_entity_poly.pdbx_strand_id
1 'polypeptide(L)'
;MLHVAIVGMGNIGNIHGRVYQKHADAQIVAVCDIIEERADKAAAAYGCPAFYSVQSMLDSGIQIDAASMATAGEENGGDHYQPTIELLNADIPVLGEKPISNNVEEAQEMVALAKVRGIRYGVDLNHRFTPAAHLAKQWVEEGKLGELNIINMTMWINNPNESSPWFHMRALHPHSIDVMRYFCGDVAQVQAFFKRGLTRDGKRRVCWSNVQVNMLFENGVVGNLTGSYDATGPGGSYGLERLEVAGQEARFVLDDACEHLTFCPRFSRETVTYDYLGGMRSFGETFDSRISRWVEQNLEGVAPDEVEGSGEEALKAQAVIEAAIESWQTGQVVKL
;
A
#
# COMPACT_ATOMS: atom_id res chain seq x y z
N MET A 1 3.70 -11.34 23.14
CA MET A 1 2.87 -10.11 22.95
C MET A 1 3.80 -9.03 22.44
N LEU A 2 3.46 -8.40 21.35
CA LEU A 2 4.27 -7.34 20.69
C LEU A 2 3.90 -5.97 21.28
N HIS A 3 4.86 -5.23 21.81
CA HIS A 3 4.67 -3.86 22.31
C HIS A 3 4.82 -2.87 21.15
N VAL A 4 3.73 -2.20 20.79
CA VAL A 4 3.69 -1.35 19.59
C VAL A 4 3.55 0.11 19.97
N ALA A 5 4.38 0.97 19.38
CA ALA A 5 4.16 2.41 19.36
C ALA A 5 3.46 2.83 18.06
N ILE A 6 2.60 3.86 18.11
CA ILE A 6 1.97 4.45 16.93
C ILE A 6 2.40 5.89 16.79
N VAL A 7 2.99 6.24 15.65
CA VAL A 7 3.43 7.60 15.30
C VAL A 7 2.50 8.16 14.24
N GLY A 8 1.86 9.29 14.54
CA GLY A 8 0.80 9.89 13.72
C GLY A 8 -0.58 9.39 14.12
N MET A 9 -1.34 10.20 14.88
CA MET A 9 -2.67 9.86 15.37
C MET A 9 -3.79 10.57 14.59
N GLY A 10 -3.59 10.72 13.27
CA GLY A 10 -4.61 11.14 12.32
C GLY A 10 -5.65 10.05 12.03
N ASN A 11 -6.34 10.15 10.90
CA ASN A 11 -7.36 9.15 10.51
C ASN A 11 -6.76 7.74 10.40
N ILE A 12 -5.62 7.62 9.71
CA ILE A 12 -4.99 6.32 9.47
C ILE A 12 -4.40 5.76 10.77
N GLY A 13 -3.69 6.55 11.57
CA GLY A 13 -3.18 6.09 12.85
C GLY A 13 -4.27 5.59 13.80
N ASN A 14 -5.46 6.21 13.76
CA ASN A 14 -6.61 5.70 14.51
C ASN A 14 -7.18 4.38 13.92
N ILE A 15 -7.01 4.11 12.61
CA ILE A 15 -7.32 2.80 12.03
C ILE A 15 -6.33 1.76 12.56
N HIS A 16 -5.02 2.03 12.46
CA HIS A 16 -3.98 1.16 13.02
C HIS A 16 -4.21 0.87 14.50
N GLY A 17 -4.48 1.90 15.30
CA GLY A 17 -4.75 1.75 16.75
C GLY A 17 -5.93 0.82 17.06
N ARG A 18 -7.02 0.92 16.29
CA ARG A 18 -8.16 0.00 16.45
C ARG A 18 -7.83 -1.44 16.10
N VAL A 19 -6.97 -1.65 15.10
CA VAL A 19 -6.55 -3.02 14.72
C VAL A 19 -5.66 -3.60 15.82
N TYR A 20 -4.62 -2.88 16.25
CA TYR A 20 -3.75 -3.34 17.34
C TYR A 20 -4.52 -3.57 18.65
N GLN A 21 -5.48 -2.71 18.99
CA GLN A 21 -6.28 -2.87 20.20
C GLN A 21 -7.12 -4.16 20.21
N LYS A 22 -7.54 -4.65 19.05
CA LYS A 22 -8.30 -5.90 18.90
C LYS A 22 -7.40 -7.12 18.77
N HIS A 23 -6.13 -6.94 18.46
CA HIS A 23 -5.21 -8.06 18.22
C HIS A 23 -4.74 -8.68 19.52
N ALA A 24 -4.95 -10.01 19.68
CA ALA A 24 -4.65 -10.71 20.92
C ALA A 24 -3.16 -10.68 21.32
N ASP A 25 -2.28 -10.60 20.35
CA ASP A 25 -0.83 -10.68 20.53
C ASP A 25 -0.11 -9.33 20.38
N ALA A 26 -0.85 -8.20 20.39
CA ALA A 26 -0.29 -6.86 20.34
C ALA A 26 -0.80 -6.00 21.49
N GLN A 27 0.04 -5.09 21.97
CA GLN A 27 -0.30 -4.07 22.96
C GLN A 27 0.24 -2.72 22.54
N ILE A 28 -0.63 -1.71 22.51
CA ILE A 28 -0.21 -0.33 22.27
C ILE A 28 0.42 0.19 23.57
N VAL A 29 1.71 0.52 23.52
CA VAL A 29 2.48 0.99 24.69
C VAL A 29 2.78 2.48 24.64
N ALA A 30 2.68 3.13 23.48
CA ALA A 30 2.88 4.56 23.29
C ALA A 30 2.16 5.07 22.07
N VAL A 31 1.74 6.33 22.08
CA VAL A 31 1.25 7.07 20.93
C VAL A 31 2.01 8.38 20.81
N CYS A 32 2.30 8.79 19.57
CA CYS A 32 3.01 10.01 19.26
C CYS A 32 2.32 10.80 18.15
N ASP A 33 2.10 12.08 18.35
CA ASP A 33 1.65 13.01 17.30
C ASP A 33 2.17 14.41 17.62
N ILE A 34 2.62 15.17 16.62
CA ILE A 34 3.06 16.56 16.78
C ILE A 34 1.91 17.49 17.20
N ILE A 35 0.67 17.06 17.00
CA ILE A 35 -0.53 17.74 17.47
C ILE A 35 -0.92 17.12 18.81
N GLU A 36 -0.59 17.80 19.90
CA GLU A 36 -0.77 17.35 21.29
C GLU A 36 -2.18 16.80 21.55
N GLU A 37 -3.23 17.52 21.10
CA GLU A 37 -4.63 17.11 21.28
C GLU A 37 -4.91 15.72 20.69
N ARG A 38 -4.29 15.37 19.53
CA ARG A 38 -4.44 14.06 18.90
C ARG A 38 -3.74 12.97 19.70
N ALA A 39 -2.51 13.25 20.15
CA ALA A 39 -1.75 12.33 20.99
C ALA A 39 -2.47 12.03 22.31
N ASP A 40 -2.92 13.07 23.02
CA ASP A 40 -3.62 12.96 24.31
C ASP A 40 -4.93 12.18 24.18
N LYS A 41 -5.71 12.48 23.16
CA LYS A 41 -6.96 11.76 22.87
C LYS A 41 -6.72 10.28 22.61
N ALA A 42 -5.71 9.95 21.83
CA ALA A 42 -5.34 8.57 21.53
C ALA A 42 -4.79 7.86 22.77
N ALA A 43 -3.93 8.52 23.54
CA ALA A 43 -3.39 8.01 24.80
C ALA A 43 -4.52 7.63 25.79
N ALA A 44 -5.49 8.52 25.96
CA ALA A 44 -6.67 8.25 26.80
C ALA A 44 -7.51 7.07 26.29
N ALA A 45 -7.65 6.92 24.96
CA ALA A 45 -8.43 5.85 24.35
C ALA A 45 -7.74 4.47 24.47
N TYR A 46 -6.40 4.43 24.38
CA TYR A 46 -5.62 3.19 24.40
C TYR A 46 -4.98 2.88 25.76
N GLY A 47 -5.06 3.80 26.74
CA GLY A 47 -4.53 3.60 28.09
C GLY A 47 -2.99 3.57 28.12
N CYS A 48 -2.33 4.36 27.28
CA CYS A 48 -0.88 4.45 27.18
C CYS A 48 -0.41 5.91 27.25
N PRO A 49 0.90 6.20 27.44
CA PRO A 49 1.42 7.55 27.41
C PRO A 49 1.35 8.21 26.03
N ALA A 50 1.19 9.55 26.02
CA ALA A 50 1.27 10.40 24.85
C ALA A 50 2.66 11.03 24.74
N PHE A 51 3.13 11.17 23.50
CA PHE A 51 4.38 11.87 23.15
C PHE A 51 4.13 12.83 21.99
N TYR A 52 4.91 13.90 21.90
CA TYR A 52 4.73 14.95 20.91
C TYR A 52 5.89 15.03 19.90
N SER A 53 6.86 14.12 20.05
CA SER A 53 7.93 13.85 19.08
C SER A 53 8.42 12.41 19.22
N VAL A 54 8.95 11.84 18.13
CA VAL A 54 9.55 10.48 18.17
C VAL A 54 10.70 10.44 19.16
N GLN A 55 11.57 11.47 19.16
CA GLN A 55 12.70 11.55 20.07
C GLN A 55 12.26 11.50 21.55
N SER A 56 11.24 12.27 21.94
CA SER A 56 10.75 12.24 23.33
C SER A 56 10.15 10.88 23.73
N MET A 57 9.55 10.18 22.78
CA MET A 57 9.06 8.81 22.97
C MET A 57 10.23 7.82 23.19
N LEU A 58 11.26 7.92 22.38
CA LEU A 58 12.48 7.09 22.49
C LEU A 58 13.22 7.33 23.81
N ASP A 59 13.36 8.60 24.21
CA ASP A 59 14.04 8.99 25.46
C ASP A 59 13.29 8.59 26.73
N SER A 60 12.01 8.21 26.63
CA SER A 60 11.20 7.79 27.75
C SER A 60 11.61 6.45 28.37
N GLY A 61 12.35 5.63 27.63
CA GLY A 61 12.77 4.30 28.04
C GLY A 61 11.65 3.25 28.01
N ILE A 62 10.50 3.55 27.40
CA ILE A 62 9.42 2.55 27.19
C ILE A 62 9.94 1.49 26.24
N GLN A 63 9.72 0.21 26.59
CA GLN A 63 10.03 -0.89 25.68
C GLN A 63 9.07 -0.85 24.48
N ILE A 64 9.63 -0.72 23.28
CA ILE A 64 8.93 -0.75 22.00
C ILE A 64 9.53 -1.85 21.15
N ASP A 65 8.75 -2.87 20.82
CA ASP A 65 9.18 -4.01 20.01
C ASP A 65 8.99 -3.74 18.50
N ALA A 66 8.03 -2.86 18.14
CA ALA A 66 7.78 -2.39 16.79
C ALA A 66 7.03 -1.05 16.81
N ALA A 67 7.12 -0.29 15.72
CA ALA A 67 6.36 0.94 15.55
C ALA A 67 5.49 0.90 14.30
N SER A 68 4.31 1.53 14.38
CA SER A 68 3.46 1.84 13.25
C SER A 68 3.60 3.33 12.94
N MET A 69 4.23 3.66 11.81
CA MET A 69 4.42 5.03 11.36
C MET A 69 3.27 5.39 10.41
N ALA A 70 2.26 6.08 10.93
CA ALA A 70 1.00 6.40 10.27
C ALA A 70 0.75 7.91 10.17
N THR A 71 1.83 8.69 10.04
CA THR A 71 1.77 10.11 9.73
C THR A 71 1.13 10.34 8.35
N ALA A 72 0.67 11.54 8.07
CA ALA A 72 0.27 11.90 6.72
C ALA A 72 1.49 11.88 5.80
N GLY A 73 1.33 11.40 4.56
CA GLY A 73 2.36 11.57 3.55
C GLY A 73 2.51 13.03 3.12
N GLU A 74 3.61 13.33 2.41
CA GLU A 74 3.95 14.69 1.94
C GLU A 74 2.80 15.34 1.15
N GLU A 75 2.10 14.58 0.31
CA GLU A 75 0.93 15.04 -0.44
C GLU A 75 -0.22 15.55 0.46
N ASN A 76 -0.24 15.17 1.72
CA ASN A 76 -1.21 15.57 2.73
C ASN A 76 -0.58 16.43 3.84
N GLY A 77 0.60 17.00 3.59
CA GLY A 77 1.28 17.95 4.48
C GLY A 77 1.97 17.31 5.69
N GLY A 78 2.30 16.01 5.58
CA GLY A 78 3.06 15.29 6.59
C GLY A 78 4.44 14.87 6.09
N ASP A 79 5.05 13.92 6.79
CA ASP A 79 6.37 13.39 6.50
C ASP A 79 6.44 11.92 6.95
N HIS A 80 6.89 11.05 6.05
CA HIS A 80 7.18 9.64 6.37
C HIS A 80 8.68 9.41 6.63
N TYR A 81 9.54 10.25 6.08
CA TYR A 81 10.97 10.04 6.09
C TYR A 81 11.59 10.23 7.47
N GLN A 82 11.51 11.43 8.06
CA GLN A 82 12.19 11.73 9.31
C GLN A 82 11.77 10.82 10.46
N PRO A 83 10.46 10.57 10.73
CA PRO A 83 10.07 9.68 11.81
C PRO A 83 10.50 8.23 11.57
N THR A 84 10.53 7.77 10.31
CA THR A 84 11.03 6.41 9.99
C THR A 84 12.52 6.29 10.25
N ILE A 85 13.33 7.29 9.85
CA ILE A 85 14.77 7.32 10.11
C ILE A 85 15.07 7.31 11.62
N GLU A 86 14.33 8.08 12.41
CA GLU A 86 14.50 8.11 13.88
C GLU A 86 14.22 6.74 14.50
N LEU A 87 13.13 6.07 14.10
CA LEU A 87 12.77 4.74 14.59
C LEU A 87 13.79 3.67 14.17
N LEU A 88 14.20 3.66 12.90
CA LEU A 88 15.20 2.72 12.40
C LEU A 88 16.57 2.93 13.07
N ASN A 89 16.97 4.18 13.36
CA ASN A 89 18.18 4.47 14.11
C ASN A 89 18.13 4.01 15.57
N ALA A 90 16.94 3.84 16.14
CA ALA A 90 16.71 3.28 17.46
C ALA A 90 16.54 1.74 17.44
N ASP A 91 16.84 1.06 16.33
CA ASP A 91 16.69 -0.39 16.12
C ASP A 91 15.23 -0.90 16.25
N ILE A 92 14.24 -0.04 16.01
CA ILE A 92 12.84 -0.40 16.10
C ILE A 92 12.31 -0.82 14.73
N PRO A 93 11.75 -2.04 14.56
CA PRO A 93 11.02 -2.44 13.37
C PRO A 93 9.86 -1.51 13.06
N VAL A 94 9.70 -1.12 11.78
CA VAL A 94 8.69 -0.13 11.37
C VAL A 94 7.72 -0.71 10.36
N LEU A 95 6.42 -0.53 10.60
CA LEU A 95 5.38 -0.58 9.57
C LEU A 95 5.03 0.84 9.17
N GLY A 96 5.49 1.28 8.01
CA GLY A 96 5.20 2.62 7.48
C GLY A 96 3.95 2.67 6.61
N GLU A 97 3.32 3.84 6.54
CA GLU A 97 2.27 4.13 5.58
C GLU A 97 2.83 4.37 4.17
N LYS A 98 1.96 4.17 3.18
CA LYS A 98 2.25 4.49 1.77
C LYS A 98 1.81 5.95 1.45
N PRO A 99 2.43 6.58 0.44
CA PRO A 99 3.63 6.14 -0.27
C PRO A 99 4.82 6.07 0.68
N ILE A 100 5.81 5.24 0.35
CA ILE A 100 7.03 5.15 1.18
C ILE A 100 7.69 6.53 1.35
N SER A 101 7.84 7.30 0.27
CA SER A 101 8.12 8.72 0.21
C SER A 101 7.71 9.26 -1.17
N ASN A 102 7.52 10.59 -1.30
CA ASN A 102 7.41 11.25 -2.60
C ASN A 102 8.79 11.51 -3.24
N ASN A 103 9.86 11.32 -2.47
CA ASN A 103 11.25 11.47 -2.89
C ASN A 103 11.91 10.09 -2.93
N VAL A 104 12.40 9.69 -4.11
CA VAL A 104 13.00 8.36 -4.32
C VAL A 104 14.31 8.22 -3.51
N GLU A 105 15.11 9.27 -3.39
CA GLU A 105 16.35 9.26 -2.63
C GLU A 105 16.09 9.01 -1.14
N GLU A 106 15.08 9.64 -0.57
CA GLU A 106 14.65 9.39 0.83
C GLU A 106 14.14 7.95 1.00
N ALA A 107 13.34 7.45 0.06
CA ALA A 107 12.86 6.08 0.09
C ALA A 107 14.03 5.08 0.03
N GLN A 108 15.03 5.34 -0.81
CA GLN A 108 16.25 4.54 -0.89
C GLN A 108 17.04 4.57 0.41
N GLU A 109 17.17 5.73 1.05
CA GLU A 109 17.87 5.88 2.32
C GLU A 109 17.19 5.08 3.44
N MET A 110 15.86 5.18 3.58
CA MET A 110 15.10 4.40 4.57
C MET A 110 15.30 2.89 4.39
N VAL A 111 15.20 2.41 3.14
CA VAL A 111 15.39 0.99 2.81
C VAL A 111 16.83 0.54 3.08
N ALA A 112 17.81 1.35 2.65
CA ALA A 112 19.23 1.06 2.88
C ALA A 112 19.57 1.04 4.37
N LEU A 113 19.05 1.98 5.16
CA LEU A 113 19.25 2.03 6.60
C LEU A 113 18.69 0.79 7.29
N ALA A 114 17.43 0.40 6.99
CA ALA A 114 16.82 -0.81 7.52
C ALA A 114 17.65 -2.06 7.20
N LYS A 115 18.12 -2.17 5.95
CA LYS A 115 18.96 -3.29 5.49
C LYS A 115 20.32 -3.35 6.21
N VAL A 116 21.02 -2.22 6.30
CA VAL A 116 22.34 -2.14 6.95
C VAL A 116 22.25 -2.49 8.44
N ARG A 117 21.19 -2.07 9.10
CA ARG A 117 20.95 -2.36 10.52
C ARG A 117 20.30 -3.72 10.77
N GLY A 118 19.88 -4.44 9.73
CA GLY A 118 19.19 -5.72 9.88
C GLY A 118 17.82 -5.61 10.56
N ILE A 119 17.07 -4.53 10.29
CA ILE A 119 15.79 -4.23 10.92
C ILE A 119 14.65 -4.49 9.94
N ARG A 120 13.56 -5.08 10.41
CA ARG A 120 12.34 -5.26 9.61
C ARG A 120 11.70 -3.90 9.29
N TYR A 121 11.52 -3.64 8.01
CA TYR A 121 10.81 -2.47 7.52
C TYR A 121 9.72 -2.91 6.53
N GLY A 122 8.47 -2.81 6.94
CA GLY A 122 7.28 -3.07 6.12
C GLY A 122 6.58 -1.77 5.75
N VAL A 123 5.82 -1.81 4.65
CA VAL A 123 4.94 -0.70 4.23
C VAL A 123 3.51 -1.22 4.10
N ASP A 124 2.52 -0.36 4.39
CA ASP A 124 1.11 -0.74 4.34
C ASP A 124 0.57 -0.79 2.90
N LEU A 125 1.00 -1.84 2.18
CA LEU A 125 0.56 -2.22 0.84
C LEU A 125 -0.57 -3.25 0.96
N ASN A 126 -1.66 -2.87 1.57
CA ASN A 126 -2.69 -3.75 2.12
C ASN A 126 -3.41 -4.65 1.10
N HIS A 127 -3.46 -4.29 -0.19
CA HIS A 127 -4.20 -5.06 -1.22
C HIS A 127 -3.66 -6.49 -1.42
N ARG A 128 -2.36 -6.69 -1.31
CA ARG A 128 -1.76 -8.04 -1.44
C ARG A 128 -2.07 -8.96 -0.26
N PHE A 129 -2.48 -8.41 0.89
CA PHE A 129 -2.74 -9.15 2.13
C PHE A 129 -4.20 -9.60 2.28
N THR A 130 -5.05 -9.33 1.30
CA THR A 130 -6.44 -9.81 1.37
C THR A 130 -6.49 -11.32 1.19
N PRO A 131 -7.43 -12.03 1.85
CA PRO A 131 -7.60 -13.47 1.65
C PRO A 131 -7.83 -13.84 0.18
N ALA A 132 -8.49 -12.97 -0.57
CA ALA A 132 -8.72 -13.15 -2.00
C ALA A 132 -7.42 -13.06 -2.82
N ALA A 133 -6.55 -12.08 -2.52
CA ALA A 133 -5.25 -11.95 -3.16
C ALA A 133 -4.33 -13.14 -2.83
N HIS A 134 -4.32 -13.61 -1.57
CA HIS A 134 -3.55 -14.79 -1.18
C HIS A 134 -4.01 -16.05 -1.92
N LEU A 135 -5.32 -16.30 -2.02
CA LEU A 135 -5.83 -17.45 -2.77
C LEU A 135 -5.49 -17.36 -4.26
N ALA A 136 -5.62 -16.17 -4.85
CA ALA A 136 -5.25 -15.94 -6.24
C ALA A 136 -3.74 -16.14 -6.47
N LYS A 137 -2.90 -15.69 -5.53
CA LYS A 137 -1.44 -15.90 -5.58
C LYS A 137 -1.09 -17.37 -5.51
N GLN A 138 -1.75 -18.13 -4.64
CA GLN A 138 -1.59 -19.58 -4.58
C GLN A 138 -1.91 -20.23 -5.93
N TRP A 139 -2.96 -19.80 -6.64
CA TRP A 139 -3.26 -20.33 -7.98
C TRP A 139 -2.16 -20.06 -9.01
N VAL A 140 -1.53 -18.88 -8.92
CA VAL A 140 -0.38 -18.54 -9.77
C VAL A 140 0.81 -19.45 -9.45
N GLU A 141 1.14 -19.63 -8.18
CA GLU A 141 2.27 -20.44 -7.70
C GLU A 141 2.08 -21.94 -7.97
N GLU A 142 0.84 -22.45 -7.87
CA GLU A 142 0.48 -23.81 -8.24
C GLU A 142 0.43 -24.05 -9.76
N GLY A 143 0.64 -23.01 -10.57
CA GLY A 143 0.63 -23.09 -12.03
C GLY A 143 -0.76 -23.26 -12.65
N LYS A 144 -1.85 -23.00 -11.90
CA LYS A 144 -3.23 -23.14 -12.40
C LYS A 144 -3.57 -22.22 -13.57
N LEU A 145 -2.85 -21.10 -13.72
CA LEU A 145 -3.03 -20.19 -14.83
C LEU A 145 -2.15 -20.54 -16.04
N GLY A 146 -1.18 -21.45 -15.89
CA GLY A 146 -0.11 -21.64 -16.85
C GLY A 146 0.82 -20.43 -16.91
N GLU A 147 1.49 -20.20 -18.04
CA GLU A 147 2.30 -18.98 -18.26
C GLU A 147 1.40 -17.76 -18.25
N LEU A 148 1.77 -16.75 -17.46
CA LEU A 148 1.03 -15.49 -17.38
C LEU A 148 1.28 -14.65 -18.64
N ASN A 149 0.22 -14.05 -19.18
CA ASN A 149 0.28 -13.27 -20.41
C ASN A 149 -0.03 -11.78 -20.19
N ILE A 150 -1.06 -11.49 -19.41
CA ILE A 150 -1.59 -10.14 -19.30
C ILE A 150 -2.15 -9.87 -17.90
N ILE A 151 -1.98 -8.62 -17.44
CA ILE A 151 -2.60 -8.10 -16.22
C ILE A 151 -3.22 -6.74 -16.49
N ASN A 152 -4.47 -6.55 -16.04
CA ASN A 152 -5.15 -5.28 -16.11
C ASN A 152 -5.62 -4.85 -14.71
N MET A 153 -5.39 -3.59 -14.38
CA MET A 153 -5.87 -2.96 -13.15
C MET A 153 -6.68 -1.73 -13.48
N THR A 154 -7.89 -1.67 -12.95
CA THR A 154 -8.75 -0.48 -12.98
C THR A 154 -8.93 -0.01 -11.55
N MET A 155 -8.65 1.29 -11.28
CA MET A 155 -8.87 1.91 -10.00
C MET A 155 -9.45 3.31 -10.18
N TRP A 156 -10.77 3.40 -10.10
CA TRP A 156 -11.54 4.62 -10.28
C TRP A 156 -12.21 5.01 -8.97
N ILE A 157 -11.65 6.00 -8.31
CA ILE A 157 -12.11 6.48 -7.00
C ILE A 157 -12.42 7.95 -7.10
N ASN A 158 -13.65 8.35 -6.75
CA ASN A 158 -13.98 9.76 -6.72
C ASN A 158 -13.26 10.44 -5.55
N ASN A 159 -12.22 11.23 -5.84
CA ASN A 159 -11.48 11.98 -4.86
C ASN A 159 -11.35 13.46 -5.26
N PRO A 160 -11.92 14.39 -4.49
CA PRO A 160 -11.84 15.83 -4.79
C PRO A 160 -10.47 16.46 -4.44
N ASN A 161 -9.63 15.78 -3.67
CA ASN A 161 -8.34 16.32 -3.23
C ASN A 161 -7.35 16.42 -4.40
N GLU A 162 -6.51 17.44 -4.36
CA GLU A 162 -5.52 17.73 -5.40
C GLU A 162 -4.39 18.62 -4.86
N SER A 163 -3.65 18.13 -3.88
CA SER A 163 -2.55 18.87 -3.24
C SER A 163 -1.39 19.16 -4.20
N SER A 164 -1.13 18.28 -5.16
CA SER A 164 -0.07 18.41 -6.15
C SER A 164 -0.49 17.90 -7.53
N PRO A 165 0.27 18.23 -8.60
CA PRO A 165 0.05 17.64 -9.92
C PRO A 165 0.07 16.11 -9.93
N TRP A 166 0.86 15.47 -9.07
CA TRP A 166 1.09 14.03 -9.04
C TRP A 166 0.33 13.31 -7.92
N PHE A 167 -0.53 14.02 -7.19
CA PHE A 167 -1.29 13.49 -6.05
C PHE A 167 -1.96 12.14 -6.37
N HIS A 168 -2.64 12.03 -7.52
CA HIS A 168 -3.32 10.80 -7.91
C HIS A 168 -2.35 9.61 -8.01
N MET A 169 -1.22 9.79 -8.72
CA MET A 169 -0.24 8.71 -8.88
C MET A 169 0.40 8.31 -7.55
N ARG A 170 0.89 9.29 -6.79
CA ARG A 170 1.66 9.03 -5.57
C ARG A 170 0.82 8.61 -4.38
N ALA A 171 -0.41 9.15 -4.24
CA ALA A 171 -1.27 8.81 -3.10
C ALA A 171 -2.09 7.53 -3.29
N LEU A 172 -2.51 7.20 -4.53
CA LEU A 172 -3.40 6.06 -4.80
C LEU A 172 -2.67 4.84 -5.34
N HIS A 173 -1.81 5.02 -6.33
CA HIS A 173 -1.28 3.91 -7.13
C HIS A 173 -0.09 3.13 -6.54
N PRO A 174 0.47 3.44 -5.34
CA PRO A 174 1.29 2.45 -4.64
C PRO A 174 0.58 1.12 -4.46
N HIS A 175 -0.71 1.13 -4.10
CA HIS A 175 -1.52 -0.09 -3.98
C HIS A 175 -1.67 -0.84 -5.30
N SER A 176 -2.05 -0.11 -6.38
CA SER A 176 -2.29 -0.72 -7.68
C SER A 176 -1.04 -1.38 -8.27
N ILE A 177 0.08 -0.64 -8.25
CA ILE A 177 1.35 -1.11 -8.81
C ILE A 177 1.91 -2.25 -7.96
N ASP A 178 1.80 -2.15 -6.65
CA ASP A 178 2.25 -3.20 -5.75
C ASP A 178 1.51 -4.52 -5.99
N VAL A 179 0.18 -4.51 -6.05
CA VAL A 179 -0.59 -5.74 -6.27
C VAL A 179 -0.38 -6.32 -7.68
N MET A 180 -0.15 -5.46 -8.69
CA MET A 180 0.23 -5.94 -10.03
C MET A 180 1.60 -6.63 -10.00
N ARG A 181 2.59 -6.05 -9.30
CA ARG A 181 3.91 -6.66 -9.10
C ARG A 181 3.83 -7.94 -8.26
N TYR A 182 2.96 -7.99 -7.26
CA TYR A 182 2.73 -9.19 -6.45
C TYR A 182 2.39 -10.42 -7.29
N PHE A 183 1.57 -10.25 -8.35
CA PHE A 183 1.22 -11.35 -9.24
C PHE A 183 2.22 -11.59 -10.37
N CYS A 184 2.79 -10.54 -10.94
CA CYS A 184 3.53 -10.64 -12.20
C CYS A 184 5.04 -10.34 -12.09
N GLY A 185 5.55 -10.02 -10.89
CA GLY A 185 6.96 -9.71 -10.70
C GLY A 185 7.32 -8.26 -11.04
N ASP A 186 8.61 -7.99 -11.24
CA ASP A 186 9.11 -6.63 -11.42
C ASP A 186 8.81 -6.08 -12.82
N VAL A 187 8.62 -4.76 -12.90
CA VAL A 187 8.34 -4.02 -14.14
C VAL A 187 9.65 -3.61 -14.78
N ALA A 188 9.81 -3.90 -16.07
CA ALA A 188 11.01 -3.55 -16.85
C ALA A 188 10.85 -2.24 -17.63
N GLN A 189 9.64 -1.90 -18.09
CA GLN A 189 9.38 -0.71 -18.92
C GLN A 189 8.00 -0.14 -18.66
N VAL A 190 7.89 1.18 -18.78
CA VAL A 190 6.66 1.94 -18.56
C VAL A 190 6.43 2.95 -19.69
N GLN A 191 5.17 3.06 -20.15
CA GLN A 191 4.67 4.16 -20.96
C GLN A 191 3.35 4.68 -20.39
N ALA A 192 3.21 6.01 -20.24
CA ALA A 192 2.03 6.58 -19.58
C ALA A 192 1.40 7.75 -20.36
N PHE A 193 0.07 7.89 -20.19
CA PHE A 193 -0.74 9.01 -20.67
C PHE A 193 -1.60 9.55 -19.55
N PHE A 194 -1.53 10.86 -19.32
CA PHE A 194 -2.27 11.51 -18.24
C PHE A 194 -3.18 12.61 -18.78
N LYS A 195 -4.29 12.83 -18.08
CA LYS A 195 -5.25 13.89 -18.37
C LYS A 195 -5.73 14.54 -17.07
N ARG A 196 -5.75 15.86 -17.05
CA ARG A 196 -6.43 16.62 -15.99
C ARG A 196 -7.93 16.70 -16.28
N GLY A 197 -8.74 16.26 -15.35
CA GLY A 197 -10.19 16.38 -15.40
C GLY A 197 -10.68 17.80 -15.07
N LEU A 198 -11.96 17.89 -14.77
CA LEU A 198 -12.60 19.11 -14.29
C LEU A 198 -13.13 18.92 -12.87
N THR A 199 -13.01 19.94 -12.05
CA THR A 199 -13.71 20.02 -10.78
C THR A 199 -15.21 20.17 -10.99
N ARG A 200 -16.00 20.00 -9.94
CA ARG A 200 -17.49 20.14 -10.04
C ARG A 200 -17.94 21.52 -10.49
N ASP A 201 -17.15 22.57 -10.20
CA ASP A 201 -17.38 23.97 -10.63
C ASP A 201 -16.79 24.26 -12.02
N GLY A 202 -16.33 23.23 -12.74
CA GLY A 202 -15.89 23.32 -14.14
C GLY A 202 -14.46 23.83 -14.35
N LYS A 203 -13.67 23.98 -13.29
CA LYS A 203 -12.26 24.37 -13.40
C LYS A 203 -11.38 23.16 -13.75
N ARG A 204 -10.28 23.41 -14.45
CA ARG A 204 -9.28 22.37 -14.70
C ARG A 204 -8.60 21.99 -13.39
N ARG A 205 -8.54 20.70 -13.09
CA ARG A 205 -7.85 20.19 -11.89
C ARG A 205 -6.35 20.51 -11.91
N VAL A 206 -5.76 20.65 -10.74
CA VAL A 206 -4.31 20.75 -10.56
C VAL A 206 -3.67 19.39 -10.80
N CYS A 207 -4.21 18.34 -10.20
CA CYS A 207 -3.65 17.00 -10.36
C CYS A 207 -3.99 16.36 -11.72
N TRP A 208 -3.10 15.49 -12.19
CA TRP A 208 -3.33 14.58 -13.32
C TRP A 208 -4.27 13.46 -12.84
N SER A 209 -5.57 13.72 -12.89
CA SER A 209 -6.61 12.93 -12.24
C SER A 209 -7.09 11.71 -13.02
N ASN A 210 -6.65 11.55 -14.27
CA ASN A 210 -6.93 10.39 -15.10
C ASN A 210 -5.64 9.89 -15.71
N VAL A 211 -5.35 8.61 -15.58
CA VAL A 211 -4.09 8.01 -15.99
C VAL A 211 -4.29 6.68 -16.69
N GLN A 212 -3.46 6.41 -17.68
CA GLN A 212 -3.25 5.09 -18.24
C GLN A 212 -1.76 4.82 -18.28
N VAL A 213 -1.35 3.70 -17.67
CA VAL A 213 0.04 3.27 -17.57
C VAL A 213 0.15 1.88 -18.18
N ASN A 214 0.89 1.77 -19.28
CA ASN A 214 1.25 0.50 -19.88
C ASN A 214 2.59 0.04 -19.31
N MET A 215 2.69 -1.23 -18.99
CA MET A 215 3.86 -1.85 -18.38
C MET A 215 4.28 -3.09 -19.13
N LEU A 216 5.58 -3.30 -19.27
CA LEU A 216 6.19 -4.58 -19.64
C LEU A 216 6.91 -5.10 -18.40
N PHE A 217 6.52 -6.28 -17.92
CA PHE A 217 7.18 -6.95 -16.80
C PHE A 217 8.44 -7.69 -17.26
N GLU A 218 9.38 -7.95 -16.36
CA GLU A 218 10.63 -8.65 -16.69
C GLU A 218 10.42 -10.05 -17.28
N ASN A 219 9.37 -10.74 -16.86
CA ASN A 219 8.98 -12.05 -17.37
C ASN A 219 8.18 -12.01 -18.70
N GLY A 220 8.02 -10.83 -19.30
CA GLY A 220 7.33 -10.63 -20.57
C GLY A 220 5.81 -10.42 -20.46
N VAL A 221 5.22 -10.48 -19.28
CA VAL A 221 3.80 -10.13 -19.08
C VAL A 221 3.58 -8.67 -19.47
N VAL A 222 2.48 -8.40 -20.18
CA VAL A 222 2.07 -7.03 -20.49
C VAL A 222 0.97 -6.57 -19.54
N GLY A 223 1.08 -5.35 -19.04
CA GLY A 223 0.16 -4.80 -18.05
C GLY A 223 -0.41 -3.45 -18.43
N ASN A 224 -1.62 -3.16 -17.95
CA ASN A 224 -2.23 -1.84 -18.03
C ASN A 224 -2.87 -1.46 -16.69
N LEU A 225 -2.60 -0.24 -16.25
CA LEU A 225 -3.29 0.40 -15.13
C LEU A 225 -4.12 1.57 -15.66
N THR A 226 -5.42 1.56 -15.39
CA THR A 226 -6.33 2.67 -15.66
C THR A 226 -6.79 3.27 -14.33
N GLY A 227 -6.33 4.48 -14.01
CA GLY A 227 -6.69 5.20 -12.79
C GLY A 227 -7.54 6.43 -13.06
N SER A 228 -8.49 6.74 -12.17
CA SER A 228 -9.28 7.97 -12.25
C SER A 228 -9.77 8.44 -10.89
N TYR A 229 -9.60 9.75 -10.62
CA TYR A 229 -10.27 10.47 -9.55
C TYR A 229 -11.57 11.17 -10.01
N ASP A 230 -11.86 11.12 -11.30
CA ASP A 230 -13.03 11.79 -11.90
C ASP A 230 -14.11 10.82 -12.37
N ALA A 231 -13.73 9.60 -12.75
CA ALA A 231 -14.67 8.62 -13.24
C ALA A 231 -15.54 8.08 -12.11
N THR A 232 -16.81 7.90 -12.42
CA THR A 232 -17.75 7.22 -11.53
C THR A 232 -17.91 5.78 -11.99
N GLY A 233 -17.59 4.85 -11.11
CA GLY A 233 -17.91 3.44 -11.30
C GLY A 233 -19.29 3.10 -10.75
N PRO A 234 -19.88 1.96 -11.13
CA PRO A 234 -21.09 1.43 -10.52
C PRO A 234 -20.85 0.91 -9.11
N GLY A 235 -19.63 1.05 -8.62
CA GLY A 235 -19.07 0.29 -7.56
C GLY A 235 -19.51 0.59 -6.16
N GLY A 236 -19.00 -0.19 -5.26
CA GLY A 236 -19.18 -0.11 -3.82
C GLY A 236 -18.67 1.18 -3.18
N SER A 237 -18.28 1.11 -1.93
CA SER A 237 -17.96 2.27 -1.09
C SER A 237 -16.78 3.13 -1.57
N TYR A 238 -15.95 2.62 -2.49
CA TYR A 238 -14.75 3.32 -2.98
C TYR A 238 -14.77 3.71 -4.46
N GLY A 239 -15.68 3.17 -5.25
CA GLY A 239 -15.69 3.34 -6.70
C GLY A 239 -15.55 2.00 -7.41
N LEU A 240 -14.76 1.93 -8.47
CA LEU A 240 -14.47 0.70 -9.19
C LEU A 240 -13.01 0.31 -8.97
N GLU A 241 -12.79 -0.84 -8.35
CA GLU A 241 -11.50 -1.49 -8.29
C GLU A 241 -11.60 -2.88 -8.89
N ARG A 242 -10.81 -3.15 -9.93
CA ARG A 242 -10.81 -4.45 -10.60
C ARG A 242 -9.41 -4.80 -11.06
N LEU A 243 -8.95 -5.96 -10.63
CA LEU A 243 -7.72 -6.58 -11.10
C LEU A 243 -8.03 -7.85 -11.86
N GLU A 244 -7.49 -8.01 -13.06
CA GLU A 244 -7.62 -9.22 -13.87
C GLU A 244 -6.25 -9.71 -14.30
N VAL A 245 -5.95 -10.99 -14.03
CA VAL A 245 -4.73 -11.66 -14.46
C VAL A 245 -5.11 -12.85 -15.31
N ALA A 246 -4.52 -12.95 -16.51
CA ALA A 246 -4.78 -14.03 -17.43
C ALA A 246 -3.48 -14.73 -17.87
N GLY A 247 -3.51 -16.05 -17.84
CA GLY A 247 -2.49 -16.92 -18.36
C GLY A 247 -3.01 -17.84 -19.47
N GLN A 248 -2.21 -18.84 -19.82
CA GLN A 248 -2.54 -19.79 -20.90
C GLN A 248 -3.73 -20.69 -20.54
N GLU A 249 -3.89 -21.09 -19.28
CA GLU A 249 -4.84 -22.13 -18.86
C GLU A 249 -6.06 -21.58 -18.12
N ALA A 250 -5.93 -20.41 -17.52
CA ALA A 250 -7.00 -19.76 -16.78
C ALA A 250 -6.77 -18.26 -16.63
N ARG A 251 -7.80 -17.56 -16.13
CA ARG A 251 -7.69 -16.20 -15.61
C ARG A 251 -8.43 -16.10 -14.30
N PHE A 252 -8.08 -15.12 -13.50
CA PHE A 252 -8.88 -14.70 -12.37
C PHE A 252 -9.20 -13.21 -12.41
N VAL A 253 -10.24 -12.84 -11.69
CA VAL A 253 -10.67 -11.46 -11.49
C VAL A 253 -10.86 -11.22 -10.00
N LEU A 254 -10.26 -10.16 -9.48
CA LEU A 254 -10.50 -9.58 -8.17
C LEU A 254 -11.31 -8.29 -8.36
N ASP A 255 -12.51 -8.25 -7.80
CA ASP A 255 -13.35 -7.06 -7.80
C ASP A 255 -13.38 -6.45 -6.39
N ASP A 256 -13.31 -5.11 -6.34
CA ASP A 256 -13.36 -4.26 -5.14
C ASP A 256 -12.36 -4.71 -4.04
N ALA A 257 -11.10 -4.92 -4.44
CA ALA A 257 -9.95 -5.34 -3.63
C ALA A 257 -10.12 -6.70 -2.93
N CYS A 258 -11.29 -7.01 -2.39
CA CYS A 258 -11.51 -8.18 -1.55
C CYS A 258 -12.93 -8.77 -1.65
N GLU A 259 -13.86 -8.11 -2.33
CA GLU A 259 -15.26 -8.50 -2.28
C GLU A 259 -15.53 -9.77 -3.09
N HIS A 260 -14.98 -9.85 -4.32
CA HIS A 260 -15.21 -10.98 -5.21
C HIS A 260 -13.92 -11.47 -5.84
N LEU A 261 -13.67 -12.77 -5.75
CA LEU A 261 -12.61 -13.44 -6.50
C LEU A 261 -13.23 -14.47 -7.42
N THR A 262 -13.07 -14.30 -8.72
CA THR A 262 -13.62 -15.23 -9.74
C THR A 262 -12.48 -15.93 -10.47
N PHE A 263 -12.52 -17.26 -10.48
CA PHE A 263 -11.64 -18.12 -11.28
C PHE A 263 -12.35 -18.56 -12.56
N CYS A 264 -11.70 -18.37 -13.71
CA CYS A 264 -12.25 -18.70 -15.03
C CYS A 264 -11.30 -19.65 -15.76
N PRO A 265 -11.58 -20.97 -15.79
CA PRO A 265 -10.77 -21.93 -16.53
C PRO A 265 -10.86 -21.71 -18.04
N ARG A 266 -9.80 -22.08 -18.76
CA ARG A 266 -9.77 -22.03 -20.21
C ARG A 266 -10.82 -22.97 -20.82
N PHE A 267 -11.49 -22.51 -21.87
CA PHE A 267 -12.52 -23.25 -22.59
C PHE A 267 -13.74 -23.69 -21.77
N SER A 268 -13.86 -23.26 -20.52
CA SER A 268 -15.04 -23.51 -19.69
C SER A 268 -15.97 -22.29 -19.70
N ARG A 269 -17.27 -22.57 -19.65
CA ARG A 269 -18.28 -21.54 -19.35
C ARG A 269 -18.60 -21.46 -17.85
N GLU A 270 -18.13 -22.44 -17.10
CA GLU A 270 -18.29 -22.50 -15.65
C GLU A 270 -17.18 -21.70 -15.00
N THR A 271 -17.54 -20.78 -14.13
CA THR A 271 -16.63 -20.00 -13.29
C THR A 271 -16.88 -20.30 -11.83
N VAL A 272 -15.86 -20.16 -11.01
CA VAL A 272 -15.99 -20.27 -9.55
C VAL A 272 -15.79 -18.90 -8.95
N THR A 273 -16.79 -18.39 -8.23
CA THR A 273 -16.72 -17.11 -7.54
C THR A 273 -16.72 -17.33 -6.03
N TYR A 274 -15.82 -16.64 -5.36
CA TYR A 274 -15.70 -16.56 -3.91
C TYR A 274 -16.09 -15.15 -3.49
N ASP A 275 -17.17 -15.05 -2.71
CA ASP A 275 -17.66 -13.78 -2.21
C ASP A 275 -17.15 -13.57 -0.76
N TYR A 276 -16.62 -12.40 -0.48
CA TYR A 276 -16.19 -11.98 0.85
C TYR A 276 -15.28 -13.01 1.54
N LEU A 277 -14.28 -13.49 0.83
CA LEU A 277 -13.36 -14.51 1.33
C LEU A 277 -12.72 -14.07 2.65
N GLY A 278 -12.68 -14.97 3.64
CA GLY A 278 -12.23 -14.64 4.99
C GLY A 278 -13.17 -13.71 5.77
N GLY A 279 -14.39 -13.41 5.24
CA GLY A 279 -15.36 -12.52 5.84
C GLY A 279 -15.11 -11.03 5.60
N MET A 280 -14.07 -10.67 4.83
CA MET A 280 -13.71 -9.29 4.53
C MET A 280 -14.75 -8.64 3.61
N ARG A 281 -15.30 -7.48 4.01
CA ARG A 281 -16.43 -6.82 3.34
C ARG A 281 -16.15 -5.39 2.90
N SER A 282 -14.99 -4.85 3.27
CA SER A 282 -14.69 -3.45 2.95
C SER A 282 -13.18 -3.21 2.86
N PHE A 283 -12.81 -2.17 2.13
CA PHE A 283 -11.43 -1.70 2.09
C PHE A 283 -10.86 -1.41 3.48
N GLY A 284 -11.67 -0.89 4.42
CA GLY A 284 -11.20 -0.62 5.78
C GLY A 284 -10.72 -1.87 6.53
N GLU A 285 -11.22 -3.05 6.17
CA GLU A 285 -10.81 -4.34 6.77
C GLU A 285 -9.51 -4.87 6.15
N THR A 286 -9.02 -4.33 5.04
CA THR A 286 -7.73 -4.72 4.47
C THR A 286 -6.56 -4.36 5.40
N PHE A 287 -6.71 -3.29 6.19
CA PHE A 287 -5.77 -2.93 7.24
C PHE A 287 -5.65 -4.02 8.32
N ASP A 288 -6.76 -4.68 8.66
CA ASP A 288 -6.76 -5.76 9.65
C ASP A 288 -5.80 -6.90 9.21
N SER A 289 -5.87 -7.32 7.95
CA SER A 289 -4.99 -8.36 7.40
C SER A 289 -3.52 -7.93 7.38
N ARG A 290 -3.23 -6.72 6.89
CA ARG A 290 -1.85 -6.22 6.78
C ARG A 290 -1.19 -6.06 8.15
N ILE A 291 -1.89 -5.43 9.08
CA ILE A 291 -1.37 -5.19 10.43
C ILE A 291 -1.25 -6.49 11.21
N SER A 292 -2.22 -7.42 11.10
CA SER A 292 -2.10 -8.74 11.71
C SER A 292 -0.88 -9.50 11.19
N ARG A 293 -0.67 -9.50 9.87
CA ARG A 293 0.52 -10.13 9.28
C ARG A 293 1.83 -9.48 9.78
N TRP A 294 1.84 -8.16 9.97
CA TRP A 294 2.98 -7.46 10.55
C TRP A 294 3.28 -7.91 11.99
N VAL A 295 2.24 -8.07 12.82
CA VAL A 295 2.40 -8.60 14.18
C VAL A 295 2.97 -10.01 14.14
N GLU A 296 2.41 -10.89 13.31
CA GLU A 296 2.89 -12.27 13.13
C GLU A 296 4.36 -12.30 12.71
N GLN A 297 4.75 -11.56 11.67
CA GLN A 297 6.12 -11.52 11.16
C GLN A 297 7.13 -11.09 12.24
N ASN A 298 6.75 -10.16 13.12
CA ASN A 298 7.61 -9.74 14.23
C ASN A 298 7.71 -10.82 15.32
N LEU A 299 6.60 -11.48 15.67
CA LEU A 299 6.58 -12.55 16.67
C LEU A 299 7.26 -13.84 16.19
N GLU A 300 7.14 -14.16 14.91
CA GLU A 300 7.83 -15.28 14.26
C GLU A 300 9.34 -15.03 14.10
N GLY A 301 9.78 -13.78 14.21
CA GLY A 301 11.18 -13.39 14.00
C GLY A 301 11.61 -13.51 12.55
N VAL A 302 10.71 -13.24 11.61
CA VAL A 302 10.99 -13.26 10.16
C VAL A 302 12.22 -12.40 9.84
N ALA A 303 13.12 -12.90 9.00
CA ALA A 303 14.30 -12.17 8.60
C ALA A 303 13.95 -10.84 7.89
N PRO A 304 14.75 -9.77 8.04
CA PRO A 304 14.42 -8.47 7.45
C PRO A 304 14.20 -8.48 5.93
N ASP A 305 14.90 -9.33 5.21
CA ASP A 305 14.80 -9.54 3.76
C ASP A 305 13.65 -10.47 3.33
N GLU A 306 13.00 -11.13 4.29
CA GLU A 306 11.83 -11.98 4.06
C GLU A 306 10.51 -11.30 4.47
N VAL A 307 10.55 -10.02 4.87
CA VAL A 307 9.34 -9.26 5.22
C VAL A 307 8.44 -9.11 4.00
N GLU A 308 7.24 -9.68 4.06
CA GLU A 308 6.23 -9.51 3.04
C GLU A 308 5.71 -8.06 3.04
N GLY A 309 5.61 -7.42 1.87
CA GLY A 309 5.29 -6.00 1.76
C GLY A 309 6.36 -5.11 2.40
N SER A 310 7.63 -5.44 2.16
CA SER A 310 8.79 -4.72 2.69
C SER A 310 8.93 -3.30 2.13
N GLY A 311 9.78 -2.49 2.75
CA GLY A 311 10.20 -1.21 2.22
C GLY A 311 10.84 -1.32 0.83
N GLU A 312 11.55 -2.42 0.52
CA GLU A 312 12.11 -2.68 -0.82
C GLU A 312 11.00 -2.87 -1.87
N GLU A 313 9.94 -3.62 -1.53
CA GLU A 313 8.78 -3.78 -2.40
C GLU A 313 8.07 -2.43 -2.65
N ALA A 314 7.93 -1.61 -1.63
CA ALA A 314 7.35 -0.27 -1.74
C ALA A 314 8.23 0.67 -2.58
N LEU A 315 9.56 0.61 -2.43
CA LEU A 315 10.50 1.38 -3.23
C LEU A 315 10.42 1.00 -4.71
N LYS A 316 10.32 -0.28 -5.04
CA LYS A 316 10.11 -0.75 -6.41
C LYS A 316 8.78 -0.27 -6.99
N ALA A 317 7.70 -0.24 -6.21
CA ALA A 317 6.42 0.32 -6.64
C ALA A 317 6.53 1.84 -6.89
N GLN A 318 7.25 2.57 -6.01
CA GLN A 318 7.52 3.99 -6.17
C GLN A 318 8.34 4.28 -7.44
N ALA A 319 9.35 3.46 -7.75
CA ALA A 319 10.13 3.60 -8.97
C ALA A 319 9.26 3.51 -10.24
N VAL A 320 8.28 2.61 -10.27
CA VAL A 320 7.31 2.50 -11.38
C VAL A 320 6.44 3.77 -11.48
N ILE A 321 6.01 4.34 -10.34
CA ILE A 321 5.26 5.61 -10.30
C ILE A 321 6.06 6.75 -10.92
N GLU A 322 7.31 6.92 -10.50
CA GLU A 322 8.16 7.99 -11.02
C GLU A 322 8.51 7.78 -12.51
N ALA A 323 8.74 6.53 -12.93
CA ALA A 323 8.92 6.18 -14.33
C ALA A 323 7.67 6.51 -15.19
N ALA A 324 6.45 6.32 -14.64
CA ALA A 324 5.22 6.72 -15.34
C ALA A 324 5.10 8.25 -15.47
N ILE A 325 5.50 8.99 -14.44
CA ILE A 325 5.55 10.45 -14.46
C ILE A 325 6.57 10.93 -15.50
N GLU A 326 7.77 10.39 -15.49
CA GLU A 326 8.83 10.69 -16.46
C GLU A 326 8.39 10.37 -17.89
N SER A 327 7.79 9.21 -18.11
CA SER A 327 7.26 8.79 -19.40
C SER A 327 6.26 9.80 -19.95
N TRP A 328 5.34 10.28 -19.13
CA TRP A 328 4.39 11.32 -19.52
C TRP A 328 5.06 12.66 -19.83
N GLN A 329 6.04 13.09 -19.03
CA GLN A 329 6.73 14.35 -19.21
C GLN A 329 7.61 14.37 -20.49
N THR A 330 8.24 13.25 -20.80
CA THR A 330 9.17 13.12 -21.92
C THR A 330 8.53 12.59 -23.21
N GLY A 331 7.36 11.92 -23.09
CA GLY A 331 6.73 11.20 -24.20
C GLY A 331 7.49 9.94 -24.61
N GLN A 332 8.40 9.44 -23.78
CA GLN A 332 9.23 8.27 -24.08
C GLN A 332 8.82 7.07 -23.23
N VAL A 333 9.20 5.87 -23.69
CA VAL A 333 9.20 4.67 -22.84
C VAL A 333 10.38 4.78 -21.87
N VAL A 334 10.09 4.60 -20.58
CA VAL A 334 11.11 4.58 -19.52
C VAL A 334 11.42 3.14 -19.13
N LYS A 335 12.70 2.82 -18.98
CA LYS A 335 13.19 1.52 -18.48
C LYS A 335 13.53 1.66 -16.99
N LEU A 336 13.19 0.64 -16.23
CA LEU A 336 13.47 0.52 -14.80
C LEU A 336 14.76 -0.30 -14.58
#